data_64df6e6f5f623a499ff16fce12451253
#
_entry.id   64df6e6f5f623a499ff16fce12451253
#
_cell.length_a   1.000
_cell.length_b   1.000
_cell.length_c   1.000
_cell.angle_alpha   90.00
_cell.angle_beta   90.00
_cell.angle_gamma   90.00
#
_symmetry.space_group_name_H-M   'P 1'
#
loop_
_entity.id
_entity.type
_entity.pdbx_description
1 polymer ?
#
loop_
_entity_poly.entity_id
_entity_poly.type
_entity_poly.pdbx_seq_one_letter_code
_entity_poly.pdbx_strand_id
1 'polypeptide(L)'
;DYFLQNTDREPCFIDNEGQYIAYLGNPLIPTLLTDNRELLEEKIRAEFPQLEISETATLQDLKNLFADKLENRKEQILTEQVAAIKDYRLFEDISTTFDQILDNSLYDTPLMLEWNTWRAMTMLDGGEIKANLKFDDFGNPMSTAQGNMADIVCDYGDFGLTVEVTMQSGQRQYETEGEPVTRHLPKYPRETETPAY
;
A
#
# COMPACT_ATOMS: atom_id res chain seq x y z
N ASP A 1 -5.26 4.21 -21.26
CA ASP A 1 -5.75 2.82 -21.37
C ASP A 1 -5.61 2.08 -20.04
N TYR A 2 -4.42 2.07 -19.43
CA TYR A 2 -4.20 1.40 -18.15
C TYR A 2 -5.14 1.91 -17.04
N PHE A 3 -5.29 3.22 -16.92
CA PHE A 3 -6.17 3.84 -15.92
C PHE A 3 -7.63 3.37 -16.10
N LEU A 4 -8.12 3.33 -17.32
CA LEU A 4 -9.50 2.92 -17.61
C LEU A 4 -9.74 1.43 -17.39
N GLN A 5 -8.72 0.61 -17.66
CA GLN A 5 -8.77 -0.84 -17.43
C GLN A 5 -8.78 -1.22 -15.94
N ASN A 6 -8.28 -0.33 -15.09
CA ASN A 6 -8.16 -0.55 -13.64
C ASN A 6 -9.15 0.30 -12.82
N THR A 7 -10.21 0.80 -13.43
CA THR A 7 -11.32 1.50 -12.75
C THR A 7 -12.57 0.65 -12.77
N ASP A 8 -13.54 0.96 -11.92
CA ASP A 8 -14.87 0.32 -11.91
C ASP A 8 -15.74 0.67 -13.14
N ARG A 9 -15.18 1.42 -14.08
CA ARG A 9 -15.86 1.80 -15.32
C ARG A 9 -15.49 0.85 -16.44
N GLU A 10 -16.45 0.47 -17.24
CA GLU A 10 -16.17 -0.25 -18.46
C GLU A 10 -15.34 0.61 -19.43
N PRO A 11 -14.25 0.05 -20.00
CA PRO A 11 -13.38 0.77 -20.90
C PRO A 11 -13.99 0.87 -22.31
N CYS A 12 -14.96 1.75 -22.49
CA CYS A 12 -15.76 1.82 -23.72
C CYS A 12 -15.26 2.86 -24.73
N PHE A 13 -14.16 3.56 -24.47
CA PHE A 13 -13.68 4.64 -25.33
C PHE A 13 -12.15 4.68 -25.46
N ILE A 14 -11.52 3.55 -25.36
CA ILE A 14 -10.06 3.47 -25.26
C ILE A 14 -9.37 3.89 -26.56
N ASP A 15 -9.97 3.62 -27.70
CA ASP A 15 -9.29 3.62 -28.97
C ASP A 15 -9.46 4.90 -29.81
N ASN A 16 -10.40 5.79 -29.48
CA ASN A 16 -10.52 7.04 -30.20
C ASN A 16 -11.33 8.13 -29.46
N GLU A 17 -11.01 9.38 -29.77
CA GLU A 17 -11.65 10.55 -29.17
C GLU A 17 -13.15 10.65 -29.47
N GLY A 18 -13.61 10.19 -30.65
CA GLY A 18 -15.01 10.17 -30.99
C GLY A 18 -15.84 9.25 -30.09
N GLN A 19 -15.31 8.10 -29.74
CA GLN A 19 -15.94 7.19 -28.77
C GLN A 19 -15.92 7.77 -27.35
N TYR A 20 -14.84 8.41 -26.96
CA TYR A 20 -14.74 9.09 -25.68
C TYR A 20 -15.79 10.19 -25.53
N ILE A 21 -15.92 11.06 -26.53
CA ILE A 21 -16.91 12.13 -26.54
C ILE A 21 -18.33 11.56 -26.53
N ALA A 22 -18.61 10.54 -27.33
CA ALA A 22 -19.91 9.86 -27.36
C ALA A 22 -20.23 9.23 -26.00
N TYR A 23 -19.23 8.62 -25.35
CA TYR A 23 -19.38 8.06 -24.03
C TYR A 23 -19.76 9.12 -23.00
N LEU A 24 -19.00 10.22 -22.92
CA LEU A 24 -19.26 11.30 -21.95
C LEU A 24 -20.62 11.99 -22.18
N GLY A 25 -21.10 12.05 -23.41
CA GLY A 25 -22.40 12.62 -23.77
C GLY A 25 -23.57 11.63 -23.77
N ASN A 26 -23.32 10.35 -23.53
CA ASN A 26 -24.33 9.30 -23.59
C ASN A 26 -25.02 9.13 -22.23
N PRO A 27 -26.38 9.26 -22.16
CA PRO A 27 -27.11 9.03 -20.91
C PRO A 27 -27.07 7.58 -20.42
N LEU A 28 -26.65 6.64 -21.27
CA LEU A 28 -26.46 5.23 -20.91
C LEU A 28 -25.05 4.91 -20.49
N ILE A 29 -24.22 5.92 -20.24
CA ILE A 29 -22.86 5.71 -19.69
C ILE A 29 -22.96 4.93 -18.37
N PRO A 30 -22.23 3.82 -18.24
CA PRO A 30 -22.19 3.09 -16.98
C PRO A 30 -21.69 3.98 -15.84
N THR A 31 -22.40 3.99 -14.74
CA THR A 31 -21.95 4.63 -13.52
C THR A 31 -20.79 3.84 -12.91
N LEU A 32 -20.01 4.48 -12.06
CA LEU A 32 -19.09 3.72 -11.21
C LEU A 32 -19.88 2.70 -10.38
N LEU A 33 -19.29 1.55 -10.14
CA LEU A 33 -19.87 0.52 -9.26
C LEU A 33 -20.36 1.13 -7.94
N THR A 34 -19.54 1.99 -7.35
CA THR A 34 -19.83 2.70 -6.10
C THR A 34 -20.90 3.78 -6.21
N ASP A 35 -21.35 4.14 -7.41
CA ASP A 35 -22.44 5.12 -7.62
C ASP A 35 -23.78 4.44 -7.95
N ASN A 36 -23.78 3.11 -8.00
CA ASN A 36 -24.98 2.29 -8.23
C ASN A 36 -25.22 1.40 -7.01
N ARG A 37 -26.35 1.62 -6.30
CA ARG A 37 -26.69 0.88 -5.08
C ARG A 37 -26.76 -0.64 -5.31
N GLU A 38 -27.44 -1.07 -6.37
CA GLU A 38 -27.68 -2.49 -6.62
C GLU A 38 -26.36 -3.23 -6.90
N LEU A 39 -25.52 -2.64 -7.75
CA LEU A 39 -24.19 -3.18 -8.06
C LEU A 39 -23.28 -3.20 -6.84
N LEU A 40 -23.34 -2.16 -6.01
CA LEU A 40 -22.55 -2.10 -4.79
C LEU A 40 -23.00 -3.15 -3.76
N GLU A 41 -24.32 -3.34 -3.58
CA GLU A 41 -24.85 -4.39 -2.73
C GLU A 41 -24.46 -5.79 -3.22
N GLU A 42 -24.53 -6.02 -4.53
CA GLU A 42 -24.09 -7.29 -5.15
C GLU A 42 -22.60 -7.54 -4.87
N LYS A 43 -21.76 -6.53 -5.06
CA LYS A 43 -20.33 -6.58 -4.79
C LYS A 43 -20.06 -6.87 -3.31
N ILE A 44 -20.73 -6.18 -2.40
CA ILE A 44 -20.59 -6.40 -0.94
C ILE A 44 -20.99 -7.84 -0.59
N ARG A 45 -22.08 -8.35 -1.10
CA ARG A 45 -22.51 -9.74 -0.83
C ARG A 45 -21.56 -10.77 -1.41
N ALA A 46 -20.97 -10.50 -2.58
CA ALA A 46 -19.99 -11.39 -3.19
C ALA A 46 -18.68 -11.45 -2.38
N GLU A 47 -18.20 -10.30 -1.92
CA GLU A 47 -16.94 -10.20 -1.17
C GLU A 47 -17.08 -10.56 0.32
N PHE A 48 -18.23 -10.25 0.90
CA PHE A 48 -18.53 -10.45 2.33
C PHE A 48 -19.87 -11.17 2.54
N PRO A 49 -19.99 -12.47 2.21
CA PRO A 49 -21.26 -13.19 2.20
C PRO A 49 -21.98 -13.22 3.55
N GLN A 50 -21.25 -13.04 4.65
CA GLN A 50 -21.81 -13.05 6.01
C GLN A 50 -22.27 -11.67 6.49
N LEU A 51 -22.10 -10.62 5.65
CA LEU A 51 -22.45 -9.27 6.03
C LEU A 51 -23.92 -8.99 5.78
N GLU A 52 -24.65 -8.64 6.83
CA GLU A 52 -26.01 -8.17 6.73
C GLU A 52 -26.06 -6.70 6.28
N ILE A 53 -26.78 -6.43 5.20
CA ILE A 53 -26.99 -5.08 4.69
C ILE A 53 -28.37 -4.62 5.17
N SER A 54 -28.42 -3.49 5.87
CA SER A 54 -29.69 -2.90 6.29
C SER A 54 -30.47 -2.38 5.09
N GLU A 55 -31.75 -2.67 5.01
CA GLU A 55 -32.65 -2.17 3.96
C GLU A 55 -32.75 -0.64 3.97
N THR A 56 -32.54 -0.01 5.13
CA THR A 56 -32.60 1.45 5.31
C THR A 56 -31.26 2.15 5.06
N ALA A 57 -30.19 1.41 4.81
CA ALA A 57 -28.88 1.99 4.53
C ALA A 57 -28.91 2.86 3.28
N THR A 58 -28.32 4.03 3.34
CA THR A 58 -28.13 4.90 2.17
C THR A 58 -26.97 4.38 1.30
N LEU A 59 -26.86 4.90 0.08
CA LEU A 59 -25.71 4.59 -0.78
C LEU A 59 -24.39 4.99 -0.11
N GLN A 60 -24.38 6.11 0.62
CA GLN A 60 -23.17 6.55 1.33
C GLN A 60 -22.82 5.60 2.50
N ASP A 61 -23.81 5.09 3.20
CA ASP A 61 -23.59 4.10 4.27
C ASP A 61 -23.00 2.82 3.70
N LEU A 62 -23.46 2.37 2.54
CA LEU A 62 -22.90 1.20 1.85
C LEU A 62 -21.48 1.41 1.38
N LYS A 63 -21.15 2.61 0.86
CA LYS A 63 -19.76 2.97 0.49
C LYS A 63 -18.83 2.93 1.70
N ASN A 64 -19.26 3.53 2.80
CA ASN A 64 -18.48 3.54 4.03
C ASN A 64 -18.31 2.11 4.57
N LEU A 65 -19.39 1.34 4.64
CA LEU A 65 -19.38 -0.04 5.09
C LEU A 65 -18.43 -0.91 4.24
N PHE A 66 -18.46 -0.75 2.92
CA PHE A 66 -17.58 -1.49 2.01
C PHE A 66 -16.12 -1.09 2.20
N ALA A 67 -15.83 0.20 2.28
CA ALA A 67 -14.48 0.72 2.52
C ALA A 67 -13.92 0.23 3.86
N ASP A 68 -14.71 0.30 4.93
CA ASP A 68 -14.31 -0.18 6.27
C ASP A 68 -14.03 -1.70 6.26
N LYS A 69 -14.83 -2.47 5.52
CA LYS A 69 -14.61 -3.93 5.41
C LYS A 69 -13.36 -4.29 4.63
N LEU A 70 -13.08 -3.55 3.55
CA LEU A 70 -11.86 -3.74 2.78
C LEU A 70 -10.63 -3.37 3.63
N GLU A 71 -10.67 -2.26 4.36
CA GLU A 71 -9.58 -1.83 5.22
C GLU A 71 -9.32 -2.84 6.35
N ASN A 72 -10.37 -3.30 7.04
CA ASN A 72 -10.24 -4.32 8.07
C ASN A 72 -9.65 -5.64 7.53
N ARG A 73 -10.05 -6.05 6.31
CA ARG A 73 -9.49 -7.24 5.65
C ARG A 73 -8.01 -7.06 5.36
N LYS A 74 -7.63 -5.89 4.84
CA LYS A 74 -6.23 -5.55 4.57
C LYS A 74 -5.39 -5.56 5.84
N GLU A 75 -5.87 -4.94 6.92
CA GLU A 75 -5.19 -4.95 8.22
C GLU A 75 -5.00 -6.36 8.77
N GLN A 76 -6.02 -7.23 8.62
CA GLN A 76 -5.90 -8.63 9.01
C GLN A 76 -4.83 -9.36 8.20
N ILE A 77 -4.85 -9.21 6.88
CA ILE A 77 -3.85 -9.81 5.98
C ILE A 77 -2.44 -9.35 6.36
N LEU A 78 -2.23 -8.05 6.56
CA LEU A 78 -0.94 -7.51 6.95
C LEU A 78 -0.49 -8.04 8.33
N THR A 79 -1.41 -8.17 9.28
CA THR A 79 -1.13 -8.76 10.60
C THR A 79 -0.68 -10.22 10.47
N GLU A 80 -1.36 -11.01 9.64
CA GLU A 80 -0.99 -12.41 9.39
C GLU A 80 0.36 -12.51 8.67
N GLN A 81 0.64 -11.61 7.72
CA GLN A 81 1.94 -11.52 7.06
C GLN A 81 3.08 -11.20 8.05
N VAL A 82 2.88 -10.20 8.90
CA VAL A 82 3.84 -9.84 9.95
C VAL A 82 4.11 -11.03 10.89
N ALA A 83 3.08 -11.74 11.31
CA ALA A 83 3.22 -12.93 12.14
C ALA A 83 4.02 -14.03 11.42
N ALA A 84 3.75 -14.26 10.14
CA ALA A 84 4.49 -15.23 9.34
C ALA A 84 5.98 -14.84 9.14
N ILE A 85 6.25 -13.55 8.99
CA ILE A 85 7.62 -13.01 8.90
C ILE A 85 8.36 -13.25 10.23
N LYS A 86 7.77 -12.90 11.36
CA LYS A 86 8.35 -13.06 12.70
C LYS A 86 8.61 -14.52 13.07
N ASP A 87 7.82 -15.44 12.54
CA ASP A 87 8.03 -16.90 12.68
C ASP A 87 9.09 -17.46 11.72
N TYR A 88 9.82 -16.62 11.00
CA TYR A 88 10.82 -17.00 9.99
C TYR A 88 10.29 -17.85 8.82
N ARG A 89 8.97 -17.98 8.67
CA ARG A 89 8.36 -18.77 7.59
C ARG A 89 8.64 -18.24 6.19
N LEU A 90 8.97 -16.95 6.09
CA LEU A 90 9.24 -16.26 4.82
C LEU A 90 10.73 -15.97 4.59
N PHE A 91 11.63 -16.58 5.36
CA PHE A 91 13.08 -16.33 5.23
C PHE A 91 13.60 -16.57 3.81
N GLU A 92 13.32 -17.72 3.25
CA GLU A 92 13.76 -18.09 1.89
C GLU A 92 13.19 -17.15 0.83
N ASP A 93 11.93 -16.75 0.97
CA ASP A 93 11.27 -15.82 0.06
C ASP A 93 11.89 -14.43 0.15
N ILE A 94 12.17 -13.92 1.34
CA ILE A 94 12.86 -12.64 1.56
C ILE A 94 14.26 -12.66 0.95
N SER A 95 15.02 -13.74 1.17
CA SER A 95 16.36 -13.90 0.61
C SER A 95 16.33 -13.92 -0.91
N THR A 96 15.47 -14.76 -1.48
CA THR A 96 15.31 -14.86 -2.94
C THR A 96 14.85 -13.53 -3.56
N THR A 97 14.00 -12.79 -2.88
CA THR A 97 13.55 -11.46 -3.35
C THR A 97 14.73 -10.48 -3.41
N PHE A 98 15.66 -10.49 -2.46
CA PHE A 98 16.87 -9.66 -2.55
C PHE A 98 17.76 -10.06 -3.74
N ASP A 99 17.92 -11.35 -4.02
CA ASP A 99 18.67 -11.81 -5.20
C ASP A 99 18.01 -11.30 -6.49
N GLN A 100 16.68 -11.37 -6.59
CA GLN A 100 15.93 -10.87 -7.73
C GLN A 100 16.04 -9.34 -7.89
N ILE A 101 16.11 -8.61 -6.78
CA ILE A 101 16.34 -7.15 -6.78
C ILE A 101 17.74 -6.86 -7.33
N LEU A 102 18.76 -7.59 -6.88
CA LEU A 102 20.14 -7.43 -7.38
C LEU A 102 20.26 -7.74 -8.87
N ASP A 103 19.56 -8.74 -9.34
CA ASP A 103 19.52 -9.14 -10.74
C ASP A 103 18.61 -8.24 -11.60
N ASN A 104 17.92 -7.28 -10.99
CA ASN A 104 16.94 -6.40 -11.65
C ASN A 104 15.87 -7.17 -12.43
N SER A 105 15.43 -8.29 -11.89
CA SER A 105 14.45 -9.19 -12.53
C SER A 105 13.00 -8.90 -12.12
N LEU A 106 12.78 -7.97 -11.18
CA LEU A 106 11.45 -7.57 -10.71
C LEU A 106 10.94 -6.33 -11.45
N TYR A 107 9.61 -6.22 -11.56
CA TYR A 107 8.95 -5.14 -12.30
C TYR A 107 9.24 -3.75 -11.72
N ASP A 108 9.09 -3.56 -10.42
CA ASP A 108 9.34 -2.29 -9.72
C ASP A 108 10.39 -2.52 -8.64
N THR A 109 11.65 -2.55 -9.08
CA THR A 109 12.76 -2.88 -8.19
C THR A 109 12.90 -1.93 -6.99
N PRO A 110 12.72 -0.59 -7.12
CA PRO A 110 12.73 0.31 -5.97
C PRO A 110 11.64 0.01 -4.94
N LEU A 111 10.39 -0.19 -5.38
CA LEU A 111 9.28 -0.55 -4.52
C LEU A 111 9.53 -1.89 -3.82
N MET A 112 10.02 -2.88 -4.57
CA MET A 112 10.33 -4.21 -4.04
C MET A 112 11.49 -4.18 -3.04
N LEU A 113 12.47 -3.30 -3.24
CA LEU A 113 13.56 -3.12 -2.29
C LEU A 113 13.04 -2.53 -0.97
N GLU A 114 12.23 -1.48 -1.01
CA GLU A 114 11.63 -0.87 0.17
C GLU A 114 10.77 -1.89 0.95
N TRP A 115 9.86 -2.56 0.24
CA TRP A 115 9.00 -3.60 0.81
C TRP A 115 9.78 -4.77 1.42
N ASN A 116 10.79 -5.28 0.70
CA ASN A 116 11.56 -6.42 1.19
C ASN A 116 12.50 -6.05 2.34
N THR A 117 12.99 -4.79 2.38
CA THR A 117 13.73 -4.26 3.52
C THR A 117 12.85 -4.18 4.76
N TRP A 118 11.60 -3.72 4.63
CA TRP A 118 10.63 -3.76 5.73
C TRP A 118 10.39 -5.19 6.23
N ARG A 119 10.24 -6.15 5.34
CA ARG A 119 10.08 -7.57 5.70
C ARG A 119 11.30 -8.09 6.47
N ALA A 120 12.50 -7.78 5.99
CA ALA A 120 13.74 -8.19 6.65
C ALA A 120 13.86 -7.56 8.05
N MET A 121 13.58 -6.26 8.19
CA MET A 121 13.59 -5.58 9.50
C MET A 121 12.54 -6.17 10.44
N THR A 122 11.34 -6.48 9.95
CA THR A 122 10.27 -7.13 10.71
C THR A 122 10.69 -8.54 11.17
N MET A 123 11.40 -9.28 10.32
CA MET A 123 11.92 -10.62 10.66
C MET A 123 12.99 -10.58 11.73
N LEU A 124 13.82 -9.54 11.75
CA LEU A 124 14.81 -9.34 12.81
C LEU A 124 14.17 -9.06 14.17
N ASP A 125 12.93 -8.58 14.15
CA ASP A 125 12.07 -8.31 15.30
C ASP A 125 12.69 -7.39 16.37
N GLY A 126 12.20 -7.46 17.60
CA GLY A 126 12.67 -6.69 18.74
C GLY A 126 11.98 -5.35 18.96
N GLY A 127 11.08 -4.94 18.03
CA GLY A 127 10.35 -3.68 18.10
C GLY A 127 9.10 -3.65 17.27
N GLU A 128 8.45 -2.50 17.24
CA GLU A 128 7.36 -2.21 16.31
C GLU A 128 7.94 -1.63 15.02
N ILE A 129 7.82 -2.38 13.92
CA ILE A 129 8.39 -2.04 12.61
C ILE A 129 7.27 -1.65 11.65
N LYS A 130 7.23 -0.38 11.26
CA LYS A 130 6.21 0.17 10.36
C LYS A 130 6.81 0.55 9.01
N ALA A 131 6.25 0.03 7.93
CA ALA A 131 6.47 0.56 6.59
C ALA A 131 5.53 1.73 6.30
N ASN A 132 6.04 2.78 5.68
CA ASN A 132 5.22 3.90 5.21
C ASN A 132 4.79 3.76 3.74
N LEU A 133 5.15 2.66 3.09
CA LEU A 133 4.63 2.32 1.77
C LEU A 133 3.13 1.98 1.82
N LYS A 134 2.47 2.09 0.67
CA LYS A 134 1.05 1.73 0.56
C LYS A 134 0.90 0.28 0.14
N PHE A 135 -0.12 -0.37 0.70
CA PHE A 135 -0.53 -1.72 0.34
C PHE A 135 -1.89 -1.70 -0.36
N ASP A 136 -2.09 -2.63 -1.27
CA ASP A 136 -3.41 -2.92 -1.84
C ASP A 136 -4.30 -3.70 -0.85
N ASP A 137 -5.54 -4.01 -1.26
CA ASP A 137 -6.51 -4.74 -0.43
C ASP A 137 -6.12 -6.19 -0.16
N PHE A 138 -5.06 -6.68 -0.77
CA PHE A 138 -4.51 -8.03 -0.61
C PHE A 138 -3.18 -8.04 0.14
N GLY A 139 -2.72 -6.88 0.64
CA GLY A 139 -1.47 -6.74 1.37
C GLY A 139 -0.22 -6.77 0.48
N ASN A 140 -0.35 -6.58 -0.83
CA ASN A 140 0.79 -6.42 -1.71
C ASN A 140 1.27 -4.96 -1.72
N PRO A 141 2.58 -4.70 -1.89
CA PRO A 141 3.10 -3.35 -1.99
C PRO A 141 2.58 -2.69 -3.28
N MET A 142 2.04 -1.47 -3.16
CA MET A 142 1.43 -0.74 -4.26
C MET A 142 2.21 0.52 -4.65
N SER A 143 2.76 1.22 -3.67
CA SER A 143 3.63 2.38 -3.91
C SER A 143 4.57 2.61 -2.72
N THR A 144 5.73 3.19 -3.01
CA THR A 144 6.72 3.61 -2.02
C THR A 144 6.15 4.62 -1.03
N ALA A 145 6.87 4.89 0.06
CA ALA A 145 6.54 5.90 1.04
C ALA A 145 6.29 7.26 0.38
N GLN A 146 5.37 8.03 0.96
CA GLN A 146 5.12 9.38 0.47
C GLN A 146 6.28 10.30 0.85
N GLY A 147 6.59 11.24 -0.02
CA GLY A 147 7.61 12.25 0.25
C GLY A 147 7.42 12.92 1.61
N ASN A 148 8.50 13.20 2.30
CA ASN A 148 8.57 13.72 3.66
C ASN A 148 8.23 12.72 4.79
N MET A 149 8.23 11.43 4.50
CA MET A 149 8.16 10.37 5.52
C MET A 149 9.32 9.41 5.29
N ALA A 150 9.92 8.89 6.37
CA ALA A 150 10.89 7.82 6.26
C ALA A 150 10.22 6.57 5.67
N ASP A 151 10.98 5.75 4.94
CA ASP A 151 10.43 4.55 4.31
C ASP A 151 9.99 3.52 5.36
N ILE A 152 10.82 3.35 6.40
CA ILE A 152 10.53 2.44 7.50
C ILE A 152 10.82 3.12 8.83
N VAL A 153 9.94 2.93 9.80
CA VAL A 153 10.11 3.40 11.18
C VAL A 153 10.12 2.19 12.11
N CYS A 154 11.18 2.09 12.91
CA CYS A 154 11.35 1.03 13.88
C CYS A 154 11.33 1.62 15.30
N ASP A 155 10.43 1.14 16.14
CA ASP A 155 10.36 1.51 17.54
C ASP A 155 10.77 0.32 18.42
N TYR A 156 11.92 0.45 19.07
CA TYR A 156 12.52 -0.58 19.94
C TYR A 156 12.30 -0.34 21.44
N GLY A 157 11.39 0.56 21.80
CA GLY A 157 11.15 0.91 23.21
C GLY A 157 12.16 1.93 23.75
N ASP A 158 13.43 1.62 23.82
CA ASP A 158 14.48 2.51 24.36
C ASP A 158 15.00 3.49 23.31
N PHE A 159 14.94 3.15 22.03
CA PHE A 159 15.35 3.99 20.90
C PHE A 159 14.45 3.80 19.70
N GLY A 160 14.47 4.76 18.79
CA GLY A 160 13.83 4.68 17.47
C GLY A 160 14.87 4.66 16.37
N LEU A 161 14.57 3.97 15.27
CA LEU A 161 15.37 3.97 14.05
C LEU A 161 14.47 4.33 12.88
N THR A 162 14.91 5.27 12.03
CA THR A 162 14.34 5.51 10.71
C THR A 162 15.25 4.91 9.66
N VAL A 163 14.66 4.23 8.68
CA VAL A 163 15.39 3.61 7.57
C VAL A 163 14.91 4.25 6.28
N GLU A 164 15.85 4.76 5.51
CA GLU A 164 15.65 5.23 4.14
C GLU A 164 16.24 4.19 3.18
N VAL A 165 15.49 3.81 2.19
CA VAL A 165 15.83 2.73 1.27
C VAL A 165 16.00 3.29 -0.14
N THR A 166 17.18 3.10 -0.74
CA THR A 166 17.47 3.63 -2.07
C THR A 166 18.28 2.67 -2.92
N MET A 167 18.00 2.62 -4.21
CA MET A 167 18.83 1.96 -5.23
C MET A 167 20.04 2.81 -5.66
N GLN A 168 20.10 4.05 -5.21
CA GLN A 168 21.19 4.95 -5.56
C GLN A 168 22.46 4.61 -4.77
N SER A 169 23.61 4.88 -5.36
CA SER A 169 24.90 4.63 -4.74
C SER A 169 25.88 5.78 -5.00
N GLY A 170 26.91 5.87 -4.13
CA GLY A 170 27.99 6.86 -4.27
C GLY A 170 27.55 8.29 -4.02
N GLN A 171 28.13 9.25 -4.77
CA GLN A 171 27.89 10.67 -4.58
C GLN A 171 26.42 11.06 -4.80
N ARG A 172 25.74 10.41 -5.73
CA ARG A 172 24.31 10.63 -5.98
C ARG A 172 23.46 10.33 -4.75
N GLN A 173 23.72 9.21 -4.08
CA GLN A 173 23.03 8.84 -2.84
C GLN A 173 23.20 9.94 -1.78
N TYR A 174 24.44 10.42 -1.59
CA TYR A 174 24.69 11.48 -0.63
C TYR A 174 23.95 12.79 -0.94
N GLU A 175 23.93 13.19 -2.22
CA GLU A 175 23.30 14.43 -2.66
C GLU A 175 21.77 14.37 -2.60
N THR A 176 21.18 13.20 -2.84
CA THR A 176 19.72 13.04 -2.90
C THR A 176 19.09 12.62 -1.58
N GLU A 177 19.79 11.83 -0.77
CA GLU A 177 19.23 11.26 0.48
C GLU A 177 19.72 11.96 1.75
N GLY A 178 20.86 12.67 1.69
CA GLY A 178 21.42 13.29 2.89
C GLY A 178 20.52 14.35 3.54
N GLU A 179 19.84 15.16 2.76
CA GLU A 179 18.88 16.14 3.25
C GLU A 179 17.55 15.50 3.69
N PRO A 180 16.91 14.60 2.93
CA PRO A 180 15.75 13.86 3.39
C PRO A 180 15.96 13.10 4.70
N VAL A 181 17.04 12.34 4.85
CA VAL A 181 17.37 11.62 6.10
C VAL A 181 17.44 12.58 7.28
N THR A 182 18.17 13.70 7.14
CA THR A 182 18.30 14.70 8.20
C THR A 182 16.97 15.34 8.57
N ARG A 183 16.08 15.55 7.60
CA ARG A 183 14.75 16.14 7.79
C ARG A 183 13.75 15.18 8.43
N HIS A 184 13.88 13.88 8.22
CA HIS A 184 12.95 12.88 8.76
C HIS A 184 13.20 12.60 10.25
N LEU A 185 14.43 12.66 10.71
CA LEU A 185 14.78 12.43 12.12
C LEU A 185 13.94 13.23 13.13
N PRO A 186 13.72 14.55 12.95
CA PRO A 186 12.94 15.34 13.91
C PRO A 186 11.43 15.03 13.93
N LYS A 187 10.91 14.31 12.92
CA LYS A 187 9.48 14.01 12.81
C LYS A 187 9.04 12.83 13.68
N TYR A 188 10.00 12.09 14.21
CA TYR A 188 9.76 10.94 15.08
C TYR A 188 10.38 11.13 16.48
N PRO A 189 10.21 12.34 17.11
CA PRO A 189 10.66 12.50 18.48
C PRO A 189 9.80 11.62 19.37
N ARG A 190 10.40 10.90 20.27
CA ARG A 190 9.67 10.22 21.32
C ARG A 190 9.20 11.23 22.34
N GLU A 191 8.09 10.94 23.01
CA GLU A 191 7.65 11.66 24.19
C GLU A 191 8.66 11.53 25.37
N THR A 192 9.60 10.60 25.27
CA THR A 192 10.73 10.45 26.21
C THR A 192 11.97 11.10 25.62
N GLU A 193 12.73 11.83 26.42
CA GLU A 193 13.91 12.65 26.08
C GLU A 193 15.09 11.90 25.39
N THR A 194 14.87 10.72 24.85
CA THR A 194 15.92 9.90 24.19
C THR A 194 16.01 10.32 22.71
N PRO A 195 17.20 10.71 22.20
CA PRO A 195 17.37 11.10 20.80
C PRO A 195 17.15 9.91 19.86
N ALA A 196 16.53 10.16 18.71
CA ALA A 196 16.48 9.20 17.61
C ALA A 196 17.88 9.07 16.97
N TYR A 197 18.35 7.85 16.72
CA TYR A 197 19.63 7.56 16.10
C TYR A 197 19.42 6.88 14.75
#